data_1092380c541a90f80a48b694632e7a61
#
_entry.id   1092380c541a90f80a48b694632e7a61
#
_cell.length_a   1.000
_cell.length_b   1.000
_cell.length_c   1.000
_cell.angle_alpha   90.00
_cell.angle_beta   90.00
_cell.angle_gamma   90.00
#
_symmetry.space_group_name_H-M   'P 1'
#
loop_
_entity.id
_entity.type
_entity.pdbx_description
1 polymer ?
#
loop_
_entity_poly.entity_id
_entity_poly.type
_entity_poly.pdbx_seq_one_letter_code
_entity_poly.pdbx_strand_id
1 'polypeptide(L)' 'MLKVFLVEDEFVIREGIKNNIDWKAHGYEFCGEAGDGELAYPMIQRLRPDIVITDIRMPFMDGL' A
#
# COMPACT_ATOMS: atom_id res chain seq x y z
N MET A 1 13.68 -8.54 -5.99
CA MET A 1 12.95 -8.10 -4.78
C MET A 1 11.46 -8.04 -5.08
N LEU A 2 10.64 -8.37 -4.10
CA LEU A 2 9.20 -8.22 -4.24
C LEU A 2 8.81 -6.75 -4.09
N LYS A 3 7.96 -6.27 -5.00
CA LYS A 3 7.52 -4.88 -4.98
C LYS A 3 6.28 -4.74 -4.09
N VAL A 4 6.31 -3.74 -3.22
CA VAL A 4 5.23 -3.48 -2.26
C VAL A 4 4.59 -2.13 -2.55
N PHE A 5 3.26 -2.11 -2.58
CA PHE A 5 2.48 -0.89 -2.74
C PHE A 5 1.60 -0.70 -1.51
N LEU A 6 1.52 0.52 -0.99
CA LEU A 6 0.78 0.81 0.23
C LEU A 6 -0.43 1.71 -0.06
N VAL A 7 -1.61 1.27 0.39
CA VAL A 7 -2.82 2.08 0.33
C VAL A 7 -3.26 2.37 1.76
N GLU A 8 -3.24 3.63 2.14
CA GLU A 8 -3.62 4.05 3.49
C GLU A 8 -4.14 5.48 3.41
N ASP A 9 -5.37 5.71 3.88
CA ASP A 9 -6.00 7.02 3.76
C ASP A 9 -5.45 8.06 4.73
N GLU A 10 -4.93 7.65 5.88
CA GLU A 10 -4.37 8.60 6.83
C GLU A 10 -2.89 8.84 6.55
N PHE A 11 -2.58 10.10 6.24
CA PHE A 11 -1.23 10.47 5.86
C PHE A 11 -0.19 10.11 6.92
N VAL A 12 -0.48 10.40 8.19
CA VAL A 12 0.47 10.14 9.28
C VAL A 12 0.75 8.65 9.40
N ILE A 13 -0.29 7.82 9.31
CA ILE A 13 -0.13 6.37 9.39
C ILE A 13 0.64 5.87 8.19
N ARG A 14 0.31 6.37 7.01
CA ARG A 14 1.00 5.96 5.79
C ARG A 14 2.49 6.27 5.85
N GLU A 15 2.84 7.47 6.30
CA GLU A 15 4.24 7.86 6.46
C GLU A 15 4.94 7.02 7.53
N GLY A 16 4.23 6.70 8.61
CA GLY A 16 4.79 5.86 9.66
C GLY A 16 5.14 4.48 9.16
N ILE A 17 4.25 3.86 8.41
CA ILE A 17 4.50 2.53 7.86
C ILE A 17 5.65 2.58 6.86
N LYS A 18 5.62 3.57 5.96
CA LYS A 18 6.64 3.70 4.93
C LYS A 18 8.04 3.89 5.52
N ASN A 19 8.14 4.71 6.57
CA ASN A 19 9.44 5.12 7.10
C ASN A 19 9.98 4.25 8.23
N ASN A 20 9.13 3.42 8.85
CA ASN A 20 9.56 2.61 9.99
C ASN A 20 9.88 1.16 9.63
N ILE A 21 9.63 0.76 8.41
CA ILE A 21 9.95 -0.58 7.96
C ILE A 21 11.16 -0.51 7.05
N ASP A 22 12.17 -1.31 7.33
CA ASP A 22 13.33 -1.42 6.46
C ASP A 22 12.99 -2.44 5.35
N TRP A 23 12.28 -1.95 4.35
CA TRP A 23 11.79 -2.80 3.26
C TRP A 23 12.90 -3.59 2.60
N LYS A 24 13.98 -2.91 2.31
CA LYS A 24 15.10 -3.51 1.58
C LYS A 24 15.75 -4.63 2.39
N ALA A 25 15.86 -4.45 3.69
CA ALA A 25 16.46 -5.47 4.56
C ALA A 25 15.64 -6.77 4.56
N HIS A 26 14.34 -6.65 4.28
CA HIS A 26 13.46 -7.82 4.25
C HIS A 26 13.20 -8.34 2.83
N GLY A 27 13.95 -7.85 1.86
CA GLY A 27 13.81 -8.30 0.48
C GLY A 27 12.68 -7.64 -0.30
N TYR A 28 12.19 -6.50 0.18
CA TYR A 28 11.11 -5.77 -0.49
C TYR A 28 11.59 -4.48 -1.10
N GLU A 29 10.88 -4.10 -2.17
CA GLU A 29 11.07 -2.79 -2.79
C GLU A 29 9.76 -2.00 -2.64
N PHE A 30 9.80 -0.89 -1.92
CA PHE A 30 8.62 -0.04 -1.76
C PHE A 30 8.45 0.74 -3.07
N CYS A 31 7.45 0.38 -3.87
CA CYS A 31 7.32 0.92 -5.21
C CYS A 31 6.32 2.07 -5.32
N GLY A 32 5.45 2.26 -4.33
CA GLY A 32 4.51 3.37 -4.38
C GLY A 32 3.49 3.35 -3.26
N GLU A 33 2.71 4.43 -3.20
CA GLU A 33 1.68 4.59 -2.17
C GLU A 33 0.53 5.44 -2.71
N ALA A 34 -0.63 5.29 -2.09
CA ALA A 34 -1.80 6.09 -2.42
C ALA A 34 -2.69 6.25 -1.20
N GLY A 35 -3.50 7.32 -1.21
CA GLY A 35 -4.40 7.61 -0.10
C GLY A 35 -5.74 6.90 -0.19
N ASP A 36 -6.10 6.36 -1.33
CA ASP A 36 -7.36 5.64 -1.49
C ASP A 36 -7.30 4.70 -2.68
N GLY A 37 -8.33 3.89 -2.82
CA GLY A 37 -8.39 2.88 -3.87
C GLY A 37 -8.49 3.45 -5.28
N GLU A 38 -9.17 4.59 -5.43
CA GLU A 38 -9.31 5.19 -6.75
C GLU A 38 -7.97 5.68 -7.28
N LEU A 39 -7.17 6.30 -6.40
CA LEU A 39 -5.84 6.74 -6.78
C LEU A 39 -4.90 5.56 -6.95
N ALA A 40 -5.06 4.54 -6.11
CA ALA A 40 -4.18 3.38 -6.14
C ALA A 40 -4.34 2.53 -7.40
N TYR A 41 -5.57 2.38 -7.87
CA TYR A 41 -5.86 1.43 -8.94
C TYR A 41 -5.01 1.62 -10.21
N PRO A 42 -4.97 2.82 -10.81
CA PRO A 42 -4.15 3.00 -12.01
C PRO A 42 -2.66 2.85 -11.73
N MET A 43 -2.22 3.21 -10.52
CA MET A 43 -0.83 3.06 -10.15
C MET A 43 -0.46 1.58 -10.02
N ILE A 44 -1.33 0.80 -9.41
CA ILE A 44 -1.12 -0.63 -9.24
C ILE A 44 -1.05 -1.31 -10.60
N GLN A 45 -1.93 -0.93 -11.51
CA GLN A 45 -1.92 -1.51 -12.84
C GLN A 45 -0.63 -1.22 -13.59
N ARG A 46 -0.08 -0.02 -13.41
CA ARG A 46 1.16 0.37 -14.07
C ARG A 46 2.38 -0.23 -13.41
N LEU A 47 2.43 -0.19 -12.08
CA LEU A 47 3.60 -0.62 -11.32
C LEU A 47 3.67 -2.13 -11.13
N ARG A 48 2.52 -2.79 -11.14
CA ARG A 48 2.40 -4.24 -10.97
C ARG A 48 3.14 -4.74 -9.72
N PRO A 49 2.75 -4.25 -8.54
CA PRO A 49 3.39 -4.71 -7.31
C PRO A 49 3.06 -6.17 -7.04
N ASP A 50 3.94 -6.83 -6.31
CA ASP A 50 3.72 -8.21 -5.90
C ASP A 50 2.82 -8.27 -4.67
N ILE A 51 2.88 -7.23 -3.84
CA ILE A 51 2.14 -7.16 -2.57
C ILE A 51 1.48 -5.79 -2.47
N VAL A 52 0.21 -5.79 -2.09
CA VAL A 52 -0.51 -4.54 -1.79
C VAL A 52 -0.92 -4.60 -0.34
N ILE A 53 -0.46 -3.62 0.44
CA ILE A 53 -0.86 -3.47 1.83
C ILE A 53 -1.95 -2.42 1.87
N THR A 54 -3.12 -2.77 2.39
CA THR A 54 -4.24 -1.85 2.45
C THR A 54 -5.00 -2.02 3.76
N ASP A 55 -5.61 -0.92 4.22
CA ASP A 55 -6.50 -0.97 5.35
C ASP A 55 -7.84 -1.54 4.89
N ILE A 56 -8.23 -2.62 5.51
CA ILE A 56 -9.45 -3.34 5.12
C ILE A 56 -10.69 -2.89 5.89
N ARG A 57 -10.59 -1.84 6.70
CA ARG A 57 -11.73 -1.32 7.45
C ARG A 57 -12.61 -0.47 6.56
N MET A 58 -13.17 -1.07 5.54
CA MET A 58 -14.10 -0.38 4.65
C MET A 58 -15.50 -0.84 4.97
N PRO A 59 -16.40 0.08 5.36
CA PRO A 59 -17.75 -0.30 5.79
C PRO A 59 -18.52 -1.14 4.77
N PHE A 60 -18.34 -0.86 3.51
CA PHE A 60 -19.08 -1.59 2.48
C PHE A 60 -18.56 -3.02 2.28
N MET A 61 -17.48 -3.39 2.94
CA MET A 61 -16.94 -4.74 2.89
C MET A 61 -17.54 -5.65 3.95
N ASP A 62 -18.27 -5.08 4.88
CA ASP A 62 -18.78 -5.83 6.03
C ASP A 62 -19.78 -6.92 5.64
N GLY A 63 -20.40 -6.79 4.52
CA GLY A 63 -21.38 -7.78 4.07
C GLY A 63 -20.75 -9.04 3.52
N LEU A 64 -19.47 -9.04 3.39
CA LEU A 64 -18.77 -10.20 2.86
C LEU A 64 -18.54 -11.23 3.95
#